data_addf9398d18ed5f02b44cec1cccde0e8
#
_entry.id   addf9398d18ed5f02b44cec1cccde0e8
#
_cell.length_a   1.000
_cell.length_b   1.000
_cell.length_c   1.000
_cell.angle_alpha   90.00
_cell.angle_beta   90.00
_cell.angle_gamma   90.00
#
_symmetry.space_group_name_H-M   'P 1'
#
loop_
_entity.id
_entity.type
_entity.pdbx_description
1 polymer ?
#
loop_
_entity_poly.entity_id
_entity_poly.type
_entity_poly.pdbx_seq_one_letter_code
_entity_poly.pdbx_strand_id
1 'polypeptide(L)'
;ESESRGLGDVYKRQEMINKKIGLKFHWAVSDYLQRAARHISSQVDVDQAYAVGKAAVEFAVAGENSVMPVIIREKSRPYSWKVGKIELSKVANVEKKMPKHFISVDGFGITQACKNYLSPLIQGEAWAPFQDGVILTASLKNKLVKKKLKKFKV
;
A
#
# COMPACT_ATOMS: atom_id res chain seq x y z
N GLU A 1 -19.43 1.31 13.53
CA GLU A 1 -18.63 0.86 14.70
C GLU A 1 -17.12 0.67 14.42
N SER A 2 -16.67 0.52 13.19
CA SER A 2 -15.23 0.31 12.88
C SER A 2 -14.39 1.58 12.92
N GLU A 3 -14.96 2.75 12.58
CA GLU A 3 -14.23 4.03 12.58
C GLU A 3 -14.01 4.62 13.97
N SER A 4 -14.88 4.33 14.93
CA SER A 4 -14.73 4.84 16.30
C SER A 4 -13.70 4.08 17.13
N ARG A 5 -13.33 2.85 16.76
CA ARG A 5 -12.37 2.02 17.50
C ARG A 5 -10.95 2.61 17.48
N GLY A 6 -10.50 3.16 16.35
CA GLY A 6 -9.16 3.74 16.23
C GLY A 6 -8.94 4.97 17.14
N LEU A 7 -9.88 5.88 17.17
CA LEU A 7 -9.83 7.07 18.04
C LEU A 7 -9.99 6.69 19.51
N GLY A 8 -10.87 5.78 19.86
CA GLY A 8 -11.05 5.29 21.23
C GLY A 8 -9.79 4.65 21.81
N ASP A 9 -9.06 3.86 21.03
CA ASP A 9 -7.81 3.23 21.43
C ASP A 9 -6.68 4.25 21.64
N VAL A 10 -6.65 5.32 20.84
CA VAL A 10 -5.67 6.41 21.01
C VAL A 10 -5.92 7.15 22.32
N TYR A 11 -7.15 7.53 22.61
CA TYR A 11 -7.48 8.21 23.87
C TYR A 11 -7.18 7.33 25.10
N LYS A 12 -7.48 6.04 25.05
CA LYS A 12 -7.16 5.10 26.13
C LYS A 12 -5.65 4.98 26.36
N ARG A 13 -4.85 4.91 25.31
CA ARG A 13 -3.38 4.88 25.42
C ARG A 13 -2.86 6.19 25.99
N GLN A 14 -3.41 7.32 25.58
CA GLN A 14 -3.05 8.64 26.08
C GLN A 14 -3.33 8.76 27.59
N GLU A 15 -4.51 8.36 28.02
CA GLU A 15 -4.89 8.36 29.43
C GLU A 15 -3.99 7.43 30.26
N MET A 16 -3.68 6.25 29.74
CA MET A 16 -2.80 5.28 30.39
C MET A 16 -1.37 5.81 30.58
N ILE A 17 -0.79 6.44 29.57
CA ILE A 17 0.56 7.01 29.63
C ILE A 17 0.58 8.17 30.63
N ASN A 18 -0.39 9.07 30.57
CA ASN A 18 -0.48 10.20 31.48
C ASN A 18 -0.62 9.73 32.94
N LYS A 19 -1.50 8.75 33.19
CA LYS A 19 -1.71 8.21 34.54
C LYS A 19 -0.51 7.42 35.08
N LYS A 20 0.22 6.68 34.24
CA LYS A 20 1.33 5.81 34.68
C LYS A 20 2.68 6.51 34.74
N ILE A 21 2.92 7.47 33.86
CA ILE A 21 4.23 8.07 33.67
C ILE A 21 4.23 9.55 34.10
N GLY A 22 3.08 10.23 33.99
CA GLY A 22 2.94 11.64 34.39
C GLY A 22 3.68 12.65 33.51
N LEU A 23 4.16 12.22 32.36
CA LEU A 23 4.88 13.07 31.40
C LEU A 23 3.96 13.58 30.30
N LYS A 24 4.24 14.81 29.85
CA LYS A 24 3.64 15.36 28.63
C LYS A 24 4.17 14.58 27.43
N PHE A 25 3.28 14.14 26.57
CA PHE A 25 3.64 13.44 25.34
C PHE A 25 2.77 13.92 24.18
N HIS A 26 3.27 13.69 22.99
CA HIS A 26 2.57 13.91 21.72
C HIS A 26 2.52 12.60 20.97
N TRP A 27 1.46 12.42 20.21
CA TRP A 27 1.31 11.25 19.34
C TRP A 27 0.88 11.68 17.96
N ALA A 28 1.26 10.90 16.97
CA ALA A 28 0.80 11.04 15.61
C ALA A 28 0.52 9.66 15.02
N VAL A 29 -0.56 9.53 14.28
CA VAL A 29 -0.88 8.33 13.51
C VAL A 29 -0.44 8.58 12.09
N SER A 30 0.46 7.75 11.58
CA SER A 30 0.95 7.86 10.19
C SER A 30 -0.14 7.61 9.15
N ASP A 31 -1.17 6.84 9.52
CA ASP A 31 -2.30 6.48 8.68
C ASP A 31 -1.85 6.09 7.26
N TYR A 32 -2.36 6.73 6.23
CA TYR A 32 -2.00 6.46 4.84
C TYR A 32 -0.75 7.21 4.33
N LEU A 33 -0.06 7.97 5.15
CA LEU A 33 1.12 8.75 4.74
C LEU A 33 2.17 7.89 4.02
N GLN A 34 2.49 6.72 4.56
CA GLN A 34 3.44 5.80 3.94
C GLN A 34 2.97 5.23 2.60
N ARG A 35 1.65 5.18 2.34
CA ARG A 35 1.07 4.74 1.06
C ARG A 35 0.94 5.88 0.06
N ALA A 36 0.84 7.10 0.52
CA ALA A 36 0.64 8.30 -0.28
C ALA A 36 1.94 9.09 -0.55
N ALA A 37 3.07 8.64 -0.02
CA ALA A 37 4.34 9.34 -0.08
C ALA A 37 5.04 9.20 -1.44
N ARG A 38 4.39 9.58 -2.55
CA ARG A 38 4.95 9.48 -3.91
C ARG A 38 6.28 10.22 -4.07
N HIS A 39 6.53 11.22 -3.25
CA HIS A 39 7.76 12.03 -3.26
C HIS A 39 8.99 11.29 -2.74
N ILE A 40 8.82 10.13 -2.09
CA ILE A 40 9.90 9.27 -1.57
C ILE A 40 9.73 7.81 -2.01
N SER A 41 9.31 7.57 -3.23
CA SER A 41 9.15 6.22 -3.78
C SER A 41 10.42 5.70 -4.41
N SER A 42 10.70 4.41 -4.28
CA SER A 42 11.76 3.75 -5.06
C SER A 42 11.31 3.53 -6.51
N GLN A 43 12.27 3.41 -7.42
CA GLN A 43 11.97 3.11 -8.82
C GLN A 43 11.30 1.75 -8.95
N VAL A 44 11.78 0.74 -8.24
CA VAL A 44 11.19 -0.61 -8.24
C VAL A 44 9.73 -0.59 -7.82
N ASP A 45 9.40 0.17 -6.77
CA ASP A 45 8.01 0.26 -6.28
C ASP A 45 7.10 0.92 -7.32
N VAL A 46 7.55 1.99 -7.95
CA VAL A 46 6.80 2.68 -9.02
C VAL A 46 6.60 1.79 -10.24
N ASP A 47 7.63 1.08 -10.68
CA ASP A 47 7.54 0.17 -11.82
C ASP A 47 6.57 -0.99 -11.55
N GLN A 48 6.61 -1.55 -10.35
CA GLN A 48 5.69 -2.60 -9.94
C GLN A 48 4.24 -2.09 -9.82
N ALA A 49 4.04 -0.92 -9.23
CA ALA A 49 2.72 -0.30 -9.12
C ALA A 49 2.12 -0.02 -10.51
N TYR A 50 2.92 0.50 -11.44
CA TYR A 50 2.50 0.70 -12.82
C TYR A 50 2.13 -0.62 -13.51
N ALA A 51 2.97 -1.65 -13.37
CA ALA A 51 2.76 -2.95 -14.02
C ALA A 51 1.47 -3.64 -13.53
N VAL A 52 1.19 -3.63 -12.22
CA VAL A 52 -0.07 -4.20 -11.71
C VAL A 52 -1.29 -3.38 -12.11
N GLY A 53 -1.18 -2.05 -12.15
CA GLY A 53 -2.25 -1.19 -12.66
C GLY A 53 -2.58 -1.46 -14.13
N LYS A 54 -1.55 -1.57 -14.97
CA LYS A 54 -1.69 -1.94 -16.38
C LYS A 54 -2.33 -3.32 -16.54
N ALA A 55 -1.83 -4.32 -15.82
CA ALA A 55 -2.37 -5.68 -15.89
C ALA A 55 -3.83 -5.76 -15.43
N ALA A 56 -4.25 -4.96 -14.44
CA ALA A 56 -5.65 -4.89 -14.03
C ALA A 56 -6.58 -4.48 -15.19
N VAL A 57 -6.17 -3.49 -15.97
CA VAL A 57 -6.92 -3.03 -17.15
C VAL A 57 -6.91 -4.11 -18.25
N GLU A 58 -5.76 -4.73 -18.50
CA GLU A 58 -5.64 -5.80 -19.50
C GLU A 58 -6.52 -7.02 -19.16
N PHE A 59 -6.57 -7.43 -17.90
CA PHE A 59 -7.45 -8.51 -17.42
C PHE A 59 -8.93 -8.13 -17.59
N ALA A 60 -9.31 -6.90 -17.25
CA ALA A 60 -10.67 -6.42 -17.43
C ALA A 60 -11.09 -6.39 -18.90
N VAL A 61 -10.22 -5.94 -19.80
CA VAL A 61 -10.46 -5.93 -21.25
C VAL A 61 -10.55 -7.35 -21.82
N ALA A 62 -9.76 -8.27 -21.30
CA ALA A 62 -9.82 -9.70 -21.65
C ALA A 62 -11.07 -10.42 -21.10
N GLY A 63 -11.92 -9.73 -20.35
CA GLY A 63 -13.14 -10.29 -19.75
C GLY A 63 -12.90 -11.10 -18.49
N GLU A 64 -11.70 -11.04 -17.91
CA GLU A 64 -11.42 -11.67 -16.61
C GLU A 64 -12.12 -10.90 -15.49
N ASN A 65 -12.77 -11.64 -14.61
CA ASN A 65 -13.53 -11.08 -13.50
C ASN A 65 -13.09 -11.71 -12.18
N SER A 66 -13.29 -10.98 -11.08
CA SER A 66 -12.98 -11.44 -9.74
C SER A 66 -11.52 -11.86 -9.53
N VAL A 67 -10.59 -11.22 -10.24
CA VAL A 67 -9.14 -11.43 -10.13
C VAL A 67 -8.42 -10.16 -9.69
N MET A 68 -7.29 -10.33 -9.02
CA MET A 68 -6.38 -9.27 -8.62
C MET A 68 -4.99 -9.53 -9.23
N PRO A 69 -4.37 -8.55 -9.93
CA PRO A 69 -2.97 -8.67 -10.33
C PRO A 69 -2.06 -8.64 -9.10
N VAL A 70 -1.04 -9.47 -9.11
CA VAL A 70 -0.08 -9.60 -8.02
C VAL A 70 1.35 -9.59 -8.53
N ILE A 71 2.29 -9.12 -7.71
CA ILE A 71 3.72 -9.25 -7.99
C ILE A 71 4.22 -10.60 -7.50
N ILE A 72 4.77 -11.39 -8.41
CA ILE A 72 5.43 -12.65 -8.10
C ILE A 72 6.93 -12.42 -8.15
N ARG A 73 7.59 -12.51 -7.01
CA ARG A 73 9.05 -12.50 -6.93
C ARG A 73 9.60 -13.82 -7.46
N GLU A 74 10.44 -13.78 -8.48
CA GLU A 74 11.08 -14.97 -9.05
C GLU A 74 12.45 -15.20 -8.45
N LYS A 75 13.27 -14.14 -8.35
CA LYS A 75 14.61 -14.20 -7.76
C LYS A 75 14.84 -13.01 -6.84
N SER A 76 15.69 -13.21 -5.83
CA SER A 76 16.10 -12.13 -4.93
C SER A 76 17.46 -11.52 -5.32
N ARG A 77 18.33 -12.29 -6.01
CA ARG A 77 19.65 -11.85 -6.47
C ARG A 77 20.04 -12.52 -7.79
N PRO A 78 20.14 -11.81 -8.92
CA PRO A 78 19.58 -10.46 -9.10
C PRO A 78 18.07 -10.46 -8.89
N TYR A 79 17.49 -9.33 -8.48
CA TYR A 79 16.06 -9.23 -8.25
C TYR A 79 15.30 -9.33 -9.58
N SER A 80 14.37 -10.26 -9.65
CA SER A 80 13.44 -10.37 -10.77
C SER A 80 12.04 -10.68 -10.29
N TRP A 81 11.06 -10.19 -11.02
CA TRP A 81 9.64 -10.33 -10.72
C TRP A 81 8.82 -10.37 -12.00
N LYS A 82 7.61 -10.86 -11.87
CA LYS A 82 6.59 -10.80 -12.92
C LYS A 82 5.22 -10.50 -12.33
N VAL A 83 4.31 -10.03 -13.18
CA VAL A 83 2.90 -9.90 -12.80
C VAL A 83 2.22 -11.27 -12.95
N GLY A 84 1.50 -11.67 -11.93
CA GLY A 84 0.59 -12.80 -11.94
C GLY A 84 -0.83 -12.35 -11.61
N LYS A 85 -1.72 -13.31 -11.45
CA LYS A 85 -3.10 -13.06 -10.99
C LYS A 85 -3.50 -14.03 -9.89
N ILE A 86 -4.40 -13.60 -9.03
CA ILE A 86 -5.01 -14.39 -7.97
C ILE A 86 -6.51 -14.11 -7.93
N GLU A 87 -7.32 -15.10 -7.60
CA GLU A 87 -8.75 -14.94 -7.38
C GLU A 87 -9.02 -14.08 -6.15
N LEU A 88 -9.96 -13.14 -6.21
CA LEU A 88 -10.32 -12.27 -5.09
C LEU A 88 -10.79 -13.05 -3.86
N SER A 89 -11.46 -14.17 -4.05
CA SER A 89 -11.90 -15.05 -2.96
C SER A 89 -10.75 -15.57 -2.07
N LYS A 90 -9.53 -15.64 -2.61
CA LYS A 90 -8.35 -16.11 -1.87
C LYS A 90 -7.65 -15.01 -1.07
N VAL A 91 -7.99 -13.75 -1.31
CA VAL A 91 -7.33 -12.59 -0.66
C VAL A 91 -8.30 -11.70 0.10
N ALA A 92 -9.57 -11.66 -0.29
CA ALA A 92 -10.59 -10.87 0.39
C ALA A 92 -10.82 -11.38 1.82
N ASN A 93 -10.78 -10.46 2.79
CA ASN A 93 -10.92 -10.75 4.22
C ASN A 93 -9.84 -11.70 4.79
N VAL A 94 -8.73 -11.89 4.09
CA VAL A 94 -7.60 -12.69 4.55
C VAL A 94 -6.46 -11.76 4.95
N GLU A 95 -6.08 -11.77 6.23
CA GLU A 95 -4.97 -10.98 6.74
C GLU A 95 -3.64 -11.73 6.54
N LYS A 96 -2.70 -11.12 5.81
CA LYS A 96 -1.32 -11.61 5.70
C LYS A 96 -0.47 -11.00 6.81
N LYS A 97 -0.20 -11.76 7.85
CA LYS A 97 0.64 -11.30 8.98
C LYS A 97 2.12 -11.27 8.59
N MET A 98 2.84 -10.33 9.23
CA MET A 98 4.29 -10.28 9.12
C MET A 98 4.93 -11.56 9.70
N PRO A 99 5.85 -12.21 8.96
CA PRO A 99 6.52 -13.41 9.46
C PRO A 99 7.29 -13.12 10.76
N LYS A 100 7.11 -13.95 11.79
CA LYS A 100 7.77 -13.75 13.09
C LYS A 100 9.29 -13.67 13.00
N HIS A 101 9.91 -14.43 12.09
CA HIS A 101 11.36 -14.41 11.88
C HIS A 101 11.90 -13.11 11.24
N PHE A 102 11.01 -12.19 10.83
CA PHE A 102 11.39 -10.86 10.36
C PHE A 102 11.57 -9.85 11.51
N ILE A 103 11.02 -10.15 12.67
CA ILE A 103 11.07 -9.28 13.84
C ILE A 103 12.26 -9.72 14.72
N SER A 104 13.04 -8.77 15.22
CA SER A 104 14.12 -9.05 16.17
C SER A 104 13.59 -9.61 17.48
N VAL A 105 14.44 -10.31 18.23
CA VAL A 105 14.06 -10.99 19.48
C VAL A 105 13.53 -10.00 20.53
N ASP A 106 14.08 -8.78 20.55
CA ASP A 106 13.64 -7.69 21.45
C ASP A 106 12.31 -7.05 21.01
N GLY A 107 11.80 -7.38 19.81
CA GLY A 107 10.54 -6.87 19.28
C GLY A 107 10.59 -5.45 18.71
N PHE A 108 11.72 -4.75 18.79
CA PHE A 108 11.87 -3.35 18.37
C PHE A 108 12.60 -3.13 17.03
N GLY A 109 13.15 -4.19 16.47
CA GLY A 109 13.90 -4.11 15.22
C GLY A 109 13.52 -5.19 14.22
N ILE A 110 14.23 -5.20 13.10
CA ILE A 110 14.07 -6.19 12.02
C ILE A 110 15.33 -7.03 11.86
N THR A 111 15.14 -8.29 11.53
CA THR A 111 16.23 -9.24 11.31
C THR A 111 16.91 -9.04 9.95
N GLN A 112 18.08 -9.68 9.77
CA GLN A 112 18.76 -9.70 8.47
C GLN A 112 17.89 -10.34 7.37
N ALA A 113 17.04 -11.32 7.71
CA ALA A 113 16.10 -11.93 6.78
C ALA A 113 15.09 -10.89 6.23
N CYS A 114 14.57 -10.03 7.10
CA CYS A 114 13.70 -8.93 6.70
C CYS A 114 14.44 -7.91 5.81
N LYS A 115 15.66 -7.50 6.19
CA LYS A 115 16.50 -6.60 5.38
C LYS A 115 16.77 -7.18 3.98
N ASN A 116 17.09 -8.45 3.88
CA ASN A 116 17.33 -9.14 2.60
C ASN A 116 16.05 -9.20 1.74
N TYR A 117 14.88 -9.30 2.38
CA TYR A 117 13.60 -9.26 1.68
C TYR A 117 13.29 -7.86 1.14
N LEU A 118 13.53 -6.81 1.93
CA LEU A 118 13.20 -5.43 1.60
C LEU A 118 14.20 -4.77 0.65
N SER A 119 15.50 -5.05 0.80
CA SER A 119 16.56 -4.36 0.06
C SER A 119 16.34 -4.27 -1.45
N PRO A 120 15.87 -5.30 -2.16
CA PRO A 120 15.60 -5.19 -3.59
C PRO A 120 14.42 -4.28 -3.94
N LEU A 121 13.48 -4.08 -3.01
CA LEU A 121 12.27 -3.31 -3.23
C LEU A 121 12.49 -1.80 -3.11
N ILE A 122 13.55 -1.39 -2.42
CA ILE A 122 13.87 0.02 -2.17
C ILE A 122 15.02 0.50 -3.07
N GLN A 123 15.16 -0.07 -4.26
CA GLN A 123 16.21 0.29 -5.20
C GLN A 123 15.74 1.34 -6.21
N GLY A 124 16.68 2.22 -6.56
CA GLY A 124 16.45 3.32 -7.49
C GLY A 124 15.59 4.43 -6.90
N GLU A 125 15.65 5.59 -7.51
CA GLU A 125 14.92 6.79 -7.10
C GLU A 125 13.95 7.21 -8.18
N ALA A 126 12.68 7.33 -7.83
CA ALA A 126 11.61 7.75 -8.73
C ALA A 126 11.07 9.10 -8.28
N TRP A 127 11.76 10.17 -8.61
CA TRP A 127 11.34 11.53 -8.30
C TRP A 127 10.03 11.87 -9.01
N ALA A 128 9.08 12.38 -8.25
CA ALA A 128 7.88 12.97 -8.83
C ALA A 128 8.25 14.32 -9.47
N PRO A 129 7.66 14.71 -10.61
CA PRO A 129 7.84 16.05 -11.16
C PRO A 129 7.22 17.09 -10.23
N PHE A 130 7.95 18.17 -9.99
CA PHE A 130 7.49 19.30 -9.18
C PHE A 130 7.43 20.58 -10.02
N GLN A 131 6.48 21.43 -9.70
CA GLN A 131 6.43 22.80 -10.17
C GLN A 131 6.05 23.72 -8.99
N ASP A 132 6.84 24.76 -8.78
CA ASP A 132 6.63 25.75 -7.71
C ASP A 132 6.44 25.12 -6.30
N GLY A 133 7.19 24.06 -6.02
CA GLY A 133 7.14 23.33 -4.74
C GLY A 133 5.98 22.35 -4.58
N VAL A 134 5.15 22.17 -5.61
CA VAL A 134 4.00 21.24 -5.59
C VAL A 134 4.24 20.11 -6.58
N ILE A 135 3.87 18.89 -6.17
CA ILE A 135 3.92 17.71 -7.05
C ILE A 135 2.93 17.90 -8.20
N LEU A 136 3.41 17.73 -9.43
CA LEU A 136 2.53 17.71 -10.60
C LEU A 136 1.73 16.42 -10.64
N THR A 137 0.42 16.56 -10.69
CA THR A 137 -0.51 15.45 -10.86
C THR A 137 -1.12 15.47 -12.26
N ALA A 138 -1.36 14.28 -12.83
CA ALA A 138 -2.04 14.17 -14.10
C ALA A 138 -3.52 14.59 -13.97
N SER A 139 -3.99 15.41 -14.90
CA SER A 139 -5.41 15.74 -15.02
C SER A 139 -6.09 14.79 -15.99
N LEU A 140 -7.11 14.08 -15.51
CA LEU A 140 -7.93 13.22 -16.35
C LEU A 140 -8.99 14.06 -17.06
N LYS A 141 -9.02 13.98 -18.40
CA LYS A 141 -10.11 14.58 -19.19
C LYS A 141 -11.29 13.59 -19.23
N ASN A 142 -12.21 13.74 -18.30
CA ASN A 142 -13.42 12.93 -18.27
C ASN A 142 -14.32 13.28 -19.47
N LYS A 143 -14.65 12.29 -20.30
CA LYS A 143 -15.61 12.42 -21.39
C LYS A 143 -16.91 11.76 -21.00
N LEU A 144 -18.00 12.54 -21.05
CA LEU A 144 -19.34 11.98 -20.87
C LEU A 144 -19.68 11.08 -22.06
N VAL A 145 -19.99 9.83 -21.79
CA VAL A 145 -20.46 8.88 -22.83
C VAL A 145 -21.97 8.72 -22.76
N LYS A 146 -22.61 8.43 -23.92
CA LYS A 146 -24.06 8.13 -23.94
C LYS A 146 -24.37 6.95 -23.01
N LYS A 147 -25.37 7.11 -22.16
CA LYS A 147 -25.87 6.03 -21.32
C LYS A 147 -26.38 4.89 -22.20
N LYS A 148 -25.84 3.69 -22.02
CA LYS A 148 -26.29 2.46 -22.72
C LYS A 148 -27.30 1.66 -21.88
N LEU A 149 -27.30 1.84 -20.58
CA LEU A 149 -28.18 1.13 -19.65
C LEU A 149 -29.43 1.96 -19.35
N LYS A 150 -30.51 1.26 -19.07
CA LYS A 150 -31.77 1.88 -18.59
C LYS A 150 -31.51 2.62 -17.27
N LYS A 151 -32.34 3.66 -16.99
CA LYS A 151 -32.25 4.38 -15.73
C LYS A 151 -32.50 3.40 -14.57
N PHE A 152 -31.57 3.34 -13.64
CA PHE A 152 -31.74 2.53 -12.43
C PHE A 152 -32.92 3.11 -11.63
N LYS A 153 -33.86 2.25 -11.27
CA LYS A 153 -34.96 2.59 -10.36
C LYS A 153 -34.59 2.01 -9.00
N VAL A 154 -34.51 2.86 -7.99
CA VAL A 154 -34.36 2.47 -6.59
C VAL A 154 -35.71 1.98 -6.10
#